data_2f7e58cfb9dd1bcf02d77a308800243d
#
_entry.id   2f7e58cfb9dd1bcf02d77a308800243d
#
_cell.length_a   1.000
_cell.length_b   1.000
_cell.length_c   1.000
_cell.angle_alpha   90.00
_cell.angle_beta   90.00
_cell.angle_gamma   90.00
#
_symmetry.space_group_name_H-M   'P 1'
#
loop_
_entity.id
_entity.type
_entity.pdbx_description
1 polymer ?
#
loop_
_entity_poly.entity_id
_entity_poly.type
_entity_poly.pdbx_seq_one_letter_code
_entity_poly.pdbx_strand_id
1 'polypeptide(L)'
;MTALFESRDIEVARETPEDKHPAALYLAQLGPGSRRTMNEALQKIARYLSDGQCDMRSLPWSALRIEHTSALRTRLASELAPATANKHLAALRGVLKQVWRLGQISAEDHQRAIELPAVQGASPRKSRALSQEELRALVAACERDRSPAGPRDAALFALLFGAGLRRAEVAALDLSDFDRRTSTICVRGNGTRAPRRFTANREGLLALEGWLARRSIAPGPLFNPVNKGGRIEIRRLSEQAIYVACHKRAAEAGLPPVSPEDLRRSLIASKSHTAAPRRIEPIVAPPQGPIAAPLA
;
A
#
# COMPACT_ATOMS: atom_id res chain seq x y z
N MET A 1 24.48 -25.33 0.50
CA MET A 1 24.24 -24.61 1.80
C MET A 1 23.46 -25.56 2.68
N THR A 2 23.97 -25.90 3.86
CA THR A 2 23.32 -26.83 4.78
C THR A 2 22.09 -26.11 5.40
N ALA A 3 20.97 -26.84 5.50
CA ALA A 3 19.79 -26.34 6.22
C ALA A 3 20.16 -25.97 7.66
N LEU A 4 19.67 -24.85 8.17
CA LEU A 4 20.00 -24.35 9.52
C LEU A 4 19.21 -25.08 10.62
N PHE A 5 18.27 -25.95 10.25
CA PHE A 5 17.41 -26.69 11.17
C PHE A 5 17.34 -28.16 10.81
N GLU A 6 17.35 -29.03 11.83
CA GLU A 6 17.16 -30.46 11.70
C GLU A 6 15.65 -30.81 11.68
N SER A 7 15.32 -32.00 11.11
CA SER A 7 13.91 -32.44 10.97
C SER A 7 13.13 -32.54 12.29
N ARG A 8 13.81 -32.78 13.42
CA ARG A 8 13.20 -32.86 14.77
C ARG A 8 12.67 -31.51 15.25
N ASP A 9 13.37 -30.41 14.95
CA ASP A 9 12.99 -29.06 15.36
C ASP A 9 11.73 -28.60 14.62
N ILE A 10 11.48 -29.13 13.42
CA ILE A 10 10.35 -28.81 12.55
C ILE A 10 9.04 -29.42 13.08
N GLU A 11 9.07 -30.65 13.63
CA GLU A 11 7.88 -31.33 14.14
C GLU A 11 7.27 -30.61 15.35
N VAL A 12 8.12 -30.14 16.28
CA VAL A 12 7.67 -29.39 17.47
C VAL A 12 6.95 -28.09 17.12
N ALA A 13 7.35 -27.44 16.05
CA ALA A 13 6.73 -26.19 15.65
C ALA A 13 5.32 -26.36 15.02
N ARG A 14 5.01 -27.50 14.42
CA ARG A 14 3.70 -27.81 13.82
C ARG A 14 2.58 -27.98 14.85
N GLU A 15 2.90 -28.36 16.07
CA GLU A 15 1.93 -28.61 17.14
C GLU A 15 1.57 -27.34 17.94
N THR A 16 2.19 -26.19 17.64
CA THR A 16 1.91 -24.94 18.38
C THR A 16 0.51 -24.41 18.04
N PRO A 17 -0.40 -24.29 19.01
CA PRO A 17 -1.72 -23.70 18.82
C PRO A 17 -1.64 -22.29 18.22
N GLU A 18 -2.61 -21.91 17.42
CA GLU A 18 -2.59 -20.64 16.67
C GLU A 18 -2.53 -19.41 17.58
N ASP A 19 -3.18 -19.48 18.73
CA ASP A 19 -3.19 -18.46 19.79
C ASP A 19 -1.85 -18.30 20.53
N LYS A 20 -0.94 -19.28 20.39
CA LYS A 20 0.43 -19.24 20.94
C LYS A 20 1.51 -19.18 19.89
N HIS A 21 1.14 -19.16 18.62
CA HIS A 21 2.10 -19.15 17.51
C HIS A 21 2.63 -17.73 17.26
N PRO A 22 3.95 -17.45 17.42
CA PRO A 22 4.50 -16.09 17.42
C PRO A 22 4.27 -15.36 16.09
N ALA A 23 4.35 -16.02 14.93
CA ALA A 23 4.09 -15.39 13.65
C ALA A 23 2.61 -15.05 13.46
N ALA A 24 1.69 -15.90 13.93
CA ALA A 24 0.24 -15.62 13.89
C ALA A 24 -0.11 -14.42 14.77
N LEU A 25 0.40 -14.38 16.01
CA LEU A 25 0.22 -13.27 16.94
C LEU A 25 0.78 -11.95 16.39
N TYR A 26 1.95 -11.99 15.76
CA TYR A 26 2.49 -10.80 15.11
C TYR A 26 1.57 -10.30 13.98
N LEU A 27 1.13 -11.19 13.10
CA LEU A 27 0.26 -10.82 11.98
C LEU A 27 -1.11 -10.33 12.43
N ALA A 28 -1.67 -10.87 13.53
CA ALA A 28 -2.95 -10.45 14.08
C ALA A 28 -2.96 -8.98 14.55
N GLN A 29 -1.81 -8.45 14.98
CA GLN A 29 -1.65 -7.05 15.43
C GLN A 29 -1.61 -6.05 14.27
N LEU A 30 -1.50 -6.52 13.04
CA LEU A 30 -1.32 -5.67 11.86
C LEU A 30 -2.64 -5.38 11.15
N GLY A 31 -2.76 -4.18 10.61
CA GLY A 31 -3.85 -3.84 9.70
C GLY A 31 -3.78 -4.66 8.39
N PRO A 32 -4.90 -4.78 7.63
CA PRO A 32 -5.03 -5.71 6.49
C PRO A 32 -3.91 -5.58 5.44
N GLY A 33 -3.54 -4.37 5.05
CA GLY A 33 -2.48 -4.12 4.05
C GLY A 33 -1.09 -4.53 4.53
N SER A 34 -0.75 -4.20 5.78
CA SER A 34 0.52 -4.59 6.40
C SER A 34 0.58 -6.10 6.65
N ARG A 35 -0.53 -6.70 7.08
CA ARG A 35 -0.64 -8.15 7.35
C ARG A 35 -0.25 -8.99 6.13
N ARG A 36 -0.82 -8.68 4.96
CA ARG A 36 -0.49 -9.38 3.72
C ARG A 36 1.01 -9.28 3.40
N THR A 37 1.55 -8.07 3.43
CA THR A 37 2.96 -7.81 3.12
C THR A 37 3.92 -8.51 4.10
N MET A 38 3.60 -8.51 5.40
CA MET A 38 4.42 -9.16 6.41
C MET A 38 4.27 -10.68 6.36
N ASN A 39 3.09 -11.20 6.03
CA ASN A 39 2.90 -12.63 5.78
C ASN A 39 3.80 -13.13 4.64
N GLU A 40 3.81 -12.43 3.51
CA GLU A 40 4.70 -12.76 2.37
C GLU A 40 6.19 -12.69 2.78
N ALA A 41 6.56 -11.71 3.60
CA ALA A 41 7.92 -11.61 4.13
C ALA A 41 8.29 -12.77 5.04
N LEU A 42 7.41 -13.18 5.96
CA LEU A 42 7.64 -14.30 6.87
C LEU A 42 7.72 -15.64 6.13
N GLN A 43 6.88 -15.85 5.12
CA GLN A 43 6.97 -17.04 4.26
C GLN A 43 8.34 -17.12 3.55
N LYS A 44 8.85 -15.99 3.05
CA LYS A 44 10.17 -15.97 2.41
C LYS A 44 11.29 -16.20 3.42
N ILE A 45 11.21 -15.62 4.61
CA ILE A 45 12.18 -15.86 5.70
C ILE A 45 12.22 -17.33 6.07
N ALA A 46 11.07 -17.97 6.28
CA ALA A 46 11.00 -19.38 6.63
C ALA A 46 11.66 -20.27 5.58
N ARG A 47 11.35 -20.02 4.29
CA ARG A 47 11.99 -20.75 3.18
C ARG A 47 13.51 -20.54 3.14
N TYR A 48 13.99 -19.34 3.43
CA TYR A 48 15.43 -19.04 3.40
C TYR A 48 16.20 -19.70 4.53
N LEU A 49 15.61 -19.79 5.71
CA LEU A 49 16.24 -20.39 6.88
C LEU A 49 16.23 -21.93 6.83
N SER A 50 15.24 -22.53 6.17
CA SER A 50 15.04 -23.99 6.11
C SER A 50 15.34 -24.60 4.73
N ASP A 51 15.93 -23.84 3.80
CA ASP A 51 16.11 -24.25 2.39
C ASP A 51 14.82 -24.80 1.75
N GLY A 52 13.69 -24.15 2.08
CA GLY A 52 12.38 -24.45 1.51
C GLY A 52 11.56 -25.50 2.27
N GLN A 53 12.08 -26.11 3.31
CA GLN A 53 11.39 -27.17 4.05
C GLN A 53 10.29 -26.65 4.98
N CYS A 54 10.43 -25.42 5.49
CA CYS A 54 9.45 -24.80 6.37
C CYS A 54 8.68 -23.67 5.69
N ASP A 55 7.46 -23.47 6.14
CA ASP A 55 6.70 -22.26 5.98
C ASP A 55 6.75 -21.41 7.28
N MET A 56 6.05 -20.27 7.30
CA MET A 56 6.05 -19.42 8.49
C MET A 56 5.38 -20.04 9.71
N ARG A 57 4.57 -21.10 9.53
CA ARG A 57 3.88 -21.82 10.62
C ARG A 57 4.69 -22.97 11.18
N SER A 58 5.51 -23.60 10.35
CA SER A 58 6.33 -24.74 10.72
C SER A 58 7.77 -24.38 11.13
N LEU A 59 8.22 -23.12 10.88
CA LEU A 59 9.55 -22.69 11.30
C LEU A 59 9.61 -22.53 12.83
N PRO A 60 10.62 -23.16 13.52
CA PRO A 60 10.81 -23.01 14.96
C PRO A 60 11.42 -21.64 15.31
N TRP A 61 10.58 -20.60 15.34
CA TRP A 61 10.99 -19.21 15.59
C TRP A 61 11.74 -19.03 16.92
N SER A 62 11.45 -19.85 17.93
CA SER A 62 12.11 -19.82 19.24
C SER A 62 13.54 -20.37 19.22
N ALA A 63 13.89 -21.16 18.20
CA ALA A 63 15.25 -21.69 18.01
C ALA A 63 16.19 -20.69 17.33
N LEU A 64 15.69 -19.56 16.83
CA LEU A 64 16.51 -18.58 16.14
C LEU A 64 17.48 -17.87 17.10
N ARG A 65 18.75 -17.81 16.70
CA ARG A 65 19.83 -17.13 17.39
C ARG A 65 20.52 -16.15 16.45
N ILE A 66 21.50 -15.40 16.96
CA ILE A 66 22.23 -14.37 16.19
C ILE A 66 22.86 -14.92 14.92
N GLU A 67 23.41 -16.14 14.95
CA GLU A 67 24.00 -16.79 13.78
C GLU A 67 22.99 -17.00 12.66
N HIS A 68 21.76 -17.44 12.96
CA HIS A 68 20.68 -17.66 12.00
C HIS A 68 20.22 -16.32 11.41
N THR A 69 20.03 -15.31 12.26
CA THR A 69 19.50 -14.01 11.83
C THR A 69 20.53 -13.21 11.03
N SER A 70 21.83 -13.35 11.35
CA SER A 70 22.94 -12.76 10.60
C SER A 70 23.12 -13.41 9.23
N ALA A 71 23.04 -14.73 9.15
CA ALA A 71 23.09 -15.48 7.88
C ALA A 71 21.90 -15.08 6.98
N LEU A 72 20.68 -15.02 7.55
CA LEU A 72 19.50 -14.54 6.85
C LEU A 72 19.68 -13.11 6.33
N ARG A 73 20.20 -12.19 7.16
CA ARG A 73 20.47 -10.81 6.74
C ARG A 73 21.42 -10.76 5.55
N THR A 74 22.50 -11.54 5.58
CA THR A 74 23.47 -11.61 4.49
C THR A 74 22.82 -12.09 3.19
N ARG A 75 22.00 -13.15 3.26
CA ARG A 75 21.25 -13.67 2.11
C ARG A 75 20.23 -12.68 1.56
N LEU A 76 19.49 -12.00 2.45
CA LEU A 76 18.55 -10.96 2.04
C LEU A 76 19.26 -9.78 1.37
N ALA A 77 20.44 -9.40 1.84
CA ALA A 77 21.22 -8.29 1.28
C ALA A 77 21.79 -8.62 -0.11
N SER A 78 22.14 -9.89 -0.38
CA SER A 78 22.66 -10.30 -1.69
C SER A 78 21.59 -10.50 -2.75
N GLU A 79 20.36 -10.86 -2.35
CA GLU A 79 19.29 -11.22 -3.30
C GLU A 79 18.24 -10.12 -3.50
N LEU A 80 18.10 -9.18 -2.56
CA LEU A 80 17.02 -8.21 -2.55
C LEU A 80 17.51 -6.78 -2.51
N ALA A 81 16.72 -5.87 -3.12
CA ALA A 81 16.94 -4.44 -2.93
C ALA A 81 16.88 -4.05 -1.43
N PRO A 82 17.72 -3.11 -0.97
CA PRO A 82 17.86 -2.74 0.45
C PRO A 82 16.53 -2.47 1.17
N ALA A 83 15.62 -1.73 0.55
CA ALA A 83 14.30 -1.45 1.13
C ALA A 83 13.46 -2.72 1.33
N THR A 84 13.56 -3.70 0.41
CA THR A 84 12.87 -4.98 0.52
C THR A 84 13.52 -5.86 1.58
N ALA A 85 14.85 -5.96 1.62
CA ALA A 85 15.59 -6.68 2.65
C ALA A 85 15.24 -6.13 4.05
N ASN A 86 15.29 -4.83 4.23
CA ASN A 86 14.94 -4.17 5.51
C ASN A 86 13.49 -4.41 5.93
N LYS A 87 12.56 -4.51 4.99
CA LYS A 87 11.18 -4.91 5.28
C LYS A 87 11.10 -6.34 5.83
N HIS A 88 11.87 -7.30 5.30
CA HIS A 88 11.94 -8.65 5.83
C HIS A 88 12.57 -8.68 7.23
N LEU A 89 13.65 -7.91 7.45
CA LEU A 89 14.24 -7.77 8.79
C LEU A 89 13.27 -7.14 9.81
N ALA A 90 12.41 -6.22 9.38
CA ALA A 90 11.36 -5.68 10.24
C ALA A 90 10.32 -6.75 10.62
N ALA A 91 9.90 -7.60 9.67
CA ALA A 91 9.02 -8.73 9.95
C ALA A 91 9.66 -9.73 10.93
N LEU A 92 10.92 -10.08 10.73
CA LEU A 92 11.69 -10.95 11.63
C LEU A 92 11.71 -10.40 13.07
N ARG A 93 12.07 -9.13 13.24
CA ARG A 93 12.07 -8.49 14.56
C ARG A 93 10.68 -8.50 15.20
N GLY A 94 9.63 -8.32 14.40
CA GLY A 94 8.25 -8.38 14.87
C GLY A 94 7.87 -9.75 15.43
N VAL A 95 8.26 -10.82 14.76
CA VAL A 95 8.01 -12.20 15.24
C VAL A 95 8.87 -12.54 16.45
N LEU A 96 10.18 -12.25 16.44
CA LEU A 96 11.06 -12.50 17.58
C LEU A 96 10.59 -11.76 18.84
N LYS A 97 10.01 -10.59 18.70
CA LYS A 97 9.36 -9.89 19.82
C LYS A 97 8.17 -10.67 20.39
N GLN A 98 7.39 -11.40 19.57
CA GLN A 98 6.33 -12.27 20.08
C GLN A 98 6.90 -13.54 20.72
N VAL A 99 7.96 -14.13 20.16
CA VAL A 99 8.68 -15.26 20.77
C VAL A 99 9.14 -14.90 22.19
N TRP A 100 9.73 -13.73 22.36
CA TRP A 100 10.13 -13.21 23.66
C TRP A 100 8.94 -12.97 24.63
N ARG A 101 7.86 -12.35 24.13
CA ARG A 101 6.64 -12.12 24.93
C ARG A 101 5.96 -13.39 25.40
N LEU A 102 6.09 -14.45 24.63
CA LEU A 102 5.60 -15.80 24.98
C LEU A 102 6.53 -16.54 25.93
N GLY A 103 7.67 -15.94 26.34
CA GLY A 103 8.65 -16.59 27.19
C GLY A 103 9.42 -17.73 26.51
N GLN A 104 9.39 -17.83 25.17
CA GLN A 104 10.00 -18.89 24.40
C GLN A 104 11.49 -18.65 24.11
N ILE A 105 12.02 -17.47 24.44
CA ILE A 105 13.41 -17.08 24.29
C ILE A 105 13.80 -16.15 25.44
N SER A 106 15.06 -16.18 25.88
CA SER A 106 15.59 -15.27 26.90
C SER A 106 15.65 -13.83 26.38
N ALA A 107 15.63 -12.83 27.29
CA ALA A 107 15.78 -11.43 26.90
C ALA A 107 17.13 -11.17 26.22
N GLU A 108 18.20 -11.84 26.67
CA GLU A 108 19.54 -11.72 26.12
C GLU A 108 19.62 -12.27 24.70
N ASP A 109 19.12 -13.49 24.47
CA ASP A 109 19.09 -14.10 23.13
C ASP A 109 18.21 -13.32 22.17
N HIS A 110 17.06 -12.83 22.64
CA HIS A 110 16.20 -11.96 21.86
C HIS A 110 16.95 -10.71 21.42
N GLN A 111 17.60 -10.01 22.35
CA GLN A 111 18.33 -8.79 22.05
C GLN A 111 19.44 -9.04 21.02
N ARG A 112 20.22 -10.10 21.20
CA ARG A 112 21.27 -10.50 20.25
C ARG A 112 20.69 -10.85 18.87
N ALA A 113 19.60 -11.59 18.81
CA ALA A 113 18.99 -12.02 17.54
C ALA A 113 18.37 -10.88 16.73
N ILE A 114 17.91 -9.79 17.36
CA ILE A 114 17.35 -8.61 16.68
C ILE A 114 18.39 -7.53 16.39
N GLU A 115 19.59 -7.61 16.93
CA GLU A 115 20.67 -6.65 16.72
C GLU A 115 21.30 -6.82 15.34
N LEU A 116 20.55 -6.45 14.33
CA LEU A 116 20.95 -6.55 12.93
C LEU A 116 21.02 -5.15 12.32
N PRO A 117 22.16 -4.72 11.80
CA PRO A 117 22.24 -3.44 11.10
C PRO A 117 21.38 -3.49 9.84
N ALA A 118 20.79 -2.34 9.51
CA ALA A 118 20.03 -2.21 8.27
C ALA A 118 20.92 -2.51 7.04
N VAL A 119 20.31 -3.10 6.02
CA VAL A 119 20.98 -3.31 4.73
C VAL A 119 21.10 -1.95 4.05
N GLN A 120 22.33 -1.52 3.78
CA GLN A 120 22.63 -0.27 3.09
C GLN A 120 22.64 -0.48 1.57
N GLY A 121 22.38 0.57 0.83
CA GLY A 121 22.42 0.58 -0.62
C GLY A 121 21.46 1.57 -1.25
N ALA A 122 21.66 1.91 -2.50
CA ALA A 122 20.81 2.81 -3.23
C ALA A 122 19.48 2.11 -3.58
N SER A 123 18.37 2.77 -3.31
CA SER A 123 17.08 2.32 -3.86
C SER A 123 17.08 2.53 -5.38
N PRO A 124 16.71 1.54 -6.18
CA PRO A 124 16.89 1.60 -7.64
C PRO A 124 16.12 2.72 -8.33
N ARG A 125 15.10 3.28 -7.70
CA ARG A 125 14.37 4.45 -8.24
C ARG A 125 13.76 5.28 -7.13
N LYS A 126 14.26 6.51 -6.98
CA LYS A 126 13.51 7.53 -6.24
C LYS A 126 12.36 8.02 -7.14
N SER A 127 11.12 8.03 -6.63
CA SER A 127 10.02 8.70 -7.34
C SER A 127 10.38 10.15 -7.60
N ARG A 128 10.08 10.64 -8.80
CA ARG A 128 10.38 12.01 -9.26
C ARG A 128 9.11 12.82 -9.44
N ALA A 129 9.21 14.12 -9.40
CA ALA A 129 8.15 14.98 -9.90
C ALA A 129 8.18 15.01 -11.44
N LEU A 130 7.01 15.03 -12.07
CA LEU A 130 6.86 15.23 -13.50
C LEU A 130 6.85 16.73 -13.82
N SER A 131 7.36 17.10 -14.99
CA SER A 131 7.21 18.44 -15.52
C SER A 131 5.76 18.70 -15.98
N GLN A 132 5.40 19.96 -16.19
CA GLN A 132 4.09 20.34 -16.74
C GLN A 132 3.87 19.75 -18.14
N GLU A 133 4.92 19.65 -18.95
CA GLU A 133 4.89 19.06 -20.29
C GLU A 133 4.61 17.55 -20.22
N GLU A 134 5.28 16.83 -19.32
CA GLU A 134 5.04 15.40 -19.10
C GLU A 134 3.61 15.14 -18.62
N LEU A 135 3.08 15.98 -17.72
CA LEU A 135 1.68 15.89 -17.26
C LEU A 135 0.68 16.11 -18.40
N ARG A 136 0.92 17.12 -19.26
CA ARG A 136 0.10 17.35 -20.46
C ARG A 136 0.17 16.19 -21.44
N ALA A 137 1.36 15.64 -21.66
CA ALA A 137 1.54 14.47 -22.54
C ALA A 137 0.78 13.24 -22.03
N LEU A 138 0.77 13.00 -20.70
CA LEU A 138 -0.01 11.93 -20.09
C LEU A 138 -1.52 12.12 -20.28
N VAL A 139 -2.03 13.34 -20.06
CA VAL A 139 -3.45 13.66 -20.28
C VAL A 139 -3.82 13.48 -21.75
N ALA A 140 -3.00 13.99 -22.67
CA ALA A 140 -3.22 13.84 -24.11
C ALA A 140 -3.21 12.35 -24.55
N ALA A 141 -2.41 11.49 -23.90
CA ALA A 141 -2.47 10.05 -24.15
C ALA A 141 -3.81 9.44 -23.72
N CYS A 142 -4.39 9.92 -22.62
CA CYS A 142 -5.73 9.50 -22.21
C CYS A 142 -6.82 9.98 -23.18
N GLU A 143 -6.73 11.21 -23.68
CA GLU A 143 -7.70 11.81 -24.61
C GLU A 143 -7.71 11.11 -25.99
N ARG A 144 -6.56 10.61 -26.44
CA ARG A 144 -6.47 9.81 -27.69
C ARG A 144 -7.17 8.45 -27.60
N ASP A 145 -7.35 7.91 -26.39
CA ASP A 145 -8.04 6.65 -26.19
C ASP A 145 -9.56 6.87 -26.10
N ARG A 146 -10.27 6.56 -27.18
CA ARG A 146 -11.72 6.68 -27.28
C ARG A 146 -12.51 5.64 -26.50
N SER A 147 -11.86 4.59 -26.00
CA SER A 147 -12.47 3.61 -25.12
C SER A 147 -12.78 4.23 -23.73
N PRO A 148 -13.66 3.62 -22.93
CA PRO A 148 -13.91 4.10 -21.56
C PRO A 148 -12.67 4.14 -20.67
N ALA A 149 -11.57 3.47 -21.04
CA ALA A 149 -10.33 3.51 -20.29
C ALA A 149 -9.63 4.89 -20.37
N GLY A 150 -9.77 5.62 -21.49
CA GLY A 150 -9.20 6.96 -21.62
C GLY A 150 -9.72 7.94 -20.56
N PRO A 151 -11.02 8.23 -20.53
CA PRO A 151 -11.61 9.10 -19.50
C PRO A 151 -11.40 8.60 -18.08
N ARG A 152 -11.42 7.28 -17.85
CA ARG A 152 -11.11 6.69 -16.54
C ARG A 152 -9.68 7.07 -16.08
N ASP A 153 -8.69 6.88 -16.96
CA ASP A 153 -7.30 7.11 -16.62
C ASP A 153 -7.00 8.59 -16.43
N ALA A 154 -7.64 9.49 -17.23
CA ALA A 154 -7.57 10.91 -17.02
C ALA A 154 -8.10 11.32 -15.64
N ALA A 155 -9.25 10.78 -15.21
CA ALA A 155 -9.82 11.01 -13.89
C ALA A 155 -8.92 10.46 -12.77
N LEU A 156 -8.32 9.28 -12.95
CA LEU A 156 -7.33 8.73 -12.01
C LEU A 156 -6.14 9.69 -11.82
N PHE A 157 -5.59 10.22 -12.91
CA PHE A 157 -4.45 11.14 -12.86
C PHE A 157 -4.83 12.46 -12.21
N ALA A 158 -6.01 12.98 -12.49
CA ALA A 158 -6.53 14.18 -11.84
C ALA A 158 -6.58 14.04 -10.30
N LEU A 159 -6.94 12.85 -9.77
CA LEU A 159 -6.96 12.61 -8.33
C LEU A 159 -5.56 12.37 -7.74
N LEU A 160 -4.72 11.64 -8.44
CA LEU A 160 -3.35 11.38 -8.00
C LEU A 160 -2.51 12.67 -7.98
N PHE A 161 -2.57 13.47 -9.04
CA PHE A 161 -1.85 14.73 -9.16
C PHE A 161 -2.60 15.89 -8.51
N GLY A 162 -3.87 16.15 -8.89
CA GLY A 162 -4.61 17.34 -8.46
C GLY A 162 -4.92 17.37 -6.96
N ALA A 163 -5.19 16.20 -6.36
CA ALA A 163 -5.50 16.04 -4.93
C ALA A 163 -4.38 15.37 -4.11
N GLY A 164 -3.36 14.85 -4.76
CA GLY A 164 -2.25 14.16 -4.09
C GLY A 164 -2.68 12.89 -3.38
N LEU A 165 -3.72 12.21 -3.87
CA LEU A 165 -4.20 10.97 -3.28
C LEU A 165 -3.20 9.84 -3.50
N ARG A 166 -3.16 8.93 -2.54
CA ARG A 166 -2.42 7.69 -2.70
C ARG A 166 -3.20 6.71 -3.57
N ARG A 167 -2.49 5.84 -4.26
CA ARG A 167 -3.06 4.78 -5.08
C ARG A 167 -4.16 3.98 -4.36
N ALA A 168 -3.90 3.59 -3.10
CA ALA A 168 -4.87 2.87 -2.27
C ALA A 168 -6.12 3.71 -1.95
N GLU A 169 -5.96 5.00 -1.72
CA GLU A 169 -7.06 5.92 -1.47
C GLU A 169 -7.94 6.07 -2.71
N VAL A 170 -7.34 6.25 -3.88
CA VAL A 170 -8.08 6.31 -5.16
C VAL A 170 -8.82 5.01 -5.45
N ALA A 171 -8.17 3.86 -5.23
CA ALA A 171 -8.81 2.55 -5.40
C ALA A 171 -9.98 2.32 -4.45
N ALA A 172 -9.94 2.90 -3.25
CA ALA A 172 -10.97 2.72 -2.21
C ALA A 172 -12.21 3.61 -2.39
N LEU A 173 -12.16 4.65 -3.26
CA LEU A 173 -13.28 5.57 -3.46
C LEU A 173 -14.52 4.87 -3.99
N ASP A 174 -15.66 5.24 -3.43
CA ASP A 174 -16.99 4.91 -3.94
C ASP A 174 -17.63 6.13 -4.62
N LEU A 175 -18.67 5.92 -5.43
CA LEU A 175 -19.40 7.01 -6.06
C LEU A 175 -19.99 7.97 -5.03
N SER A 176 -20.43 7.46 -3.88
CA SER A 176 -20.97 8.24 -2.76
C SER A 176 -19.93 9.14 -2.07
N ASP A 177 -18.64 8.89 -2.30
CA ASP A 177 -17.58 9.75 -1.75
C ASP A 177 -17.38 11.05 -2.57
N PHE A 178 -18.02 11.16 -3.73
CA PHE A 178 -17.99 12.35 -4.58
C PHE A 178 -19.31 13.12 -4.54
N ASP A 179 -19.29 14.31 -3.96
CA ASP A 179 -20.39 15.26 -4.01
C ASP A 179 -20.25 16.14 -5.26
N ARG A 180 -21.09 15.88 -6.27
CA ARG A 180 -21.09 16.63 -7.55
C ARG A 180 -21.47 18.11 -7.35
N ARG A 181 -22.37 18.39 -6.41
CA ARG A 181 -22.87 19.75 -6.18
C ARG A 181 -21.78 20.69 -5.65
N THR A 182 -20.93 20.17 -4.77
CA THR A 182 -19.83 20.93 -4.17
C THR A 182 -18.47 20.64 -4.81
N SER A 183 -18.42 19.73 -5.80
CA SER A 183 -17.18 19.23 -6.41
C SER A 183 -16.18 18.67 -5.37
N THR A 184 -16.69 18.13 -4.28
CA THR A 184 -15.91 17.68 -3.14
C THR A 184 -15.78 16.16 -3.12
N ILE A 185 -14.59 15.66 -2.86
CA ILE A 185 -14.31 14.24 -2.65
C ILE A 185 -13.94 14.01 -1.18
N CYS A 186 -14.61 13.04 -0.57
CA CYS A 186 -14.34 12.60 0.79
C CYS A 186 -13.41 11.38 0.75
N VAL A 187 -12.21 11.50 1.32
CA VAL A 187 -11.26 10.40 1.46
C VAL A 187 -11.39 9.84 2.86
N ARG A 188 -11.79 8.58 2.96
CA ARG A 188 -11.93 7.88 4.25
C ARG A 188 -10.58 7.73 4.93
N GLY A 189 -10.56 7.81 6.24
CA GLY A 189 -9.39 7.49 7.05
C GLY A 189 -9.07 5.98 7.00
N ASN A 190 -7.85 5.62 7.33
CA ASN A 190 -7.40 4.22 7.34
C ASN A 190 -6.71 3.82 8.65
N GLY A 191 -7.29 4.16 9.79
CA GLY A 191 -6.76 3.86 11.12
C GLY A 191 -5.54 4.70 11.53
N THR A 192 -4.62 4.99 10.61
CA THR A 192 -3.44 5.84 10.86
C THR A 192 -3.61 7.28 10.38
N ARG A 193 -4.66 7.56 9.63
CA ARG A 193 -4.96 8.89 9.05
C ARG A 193 -6.41 9.24 9.23
N ALA A 194 -6.64 10.50 9.62
CA ALA A 194 -7.98 11.07 9.70
C ALA A 194 -8.63 11.15 8.29
N PRO A 195 -9.96 11.04 8.21
CA PRO A 195 -10.71 11.37 7.01
C PRO A 195 -10.40 12.81 6.58
N ARG A 196 -10.41 13.06 5.28
CA ARG A 196 -10.19 14.40 4.72
C ARG A 196 -11.04 14.65 3.50
N ARG A 197 -11.32 15.90 3.25
CA ARG A 197 -12.03 16.38 2.07
C ARG A 197 -11.10 17.21 1.20
N PHE A 198 -11.31 17.19 -0.10
CA PHE A 198 -10.70 18.13 -1.02
C PHE A 198 -11.71 18.51 -2.12
N THR A 199 -11.60 19.71 -2.60
CA THR A 199 -12.40 20.19 -3.73
C THR A 199 -11.57 20.01 -5.01
N ALA A 200 -12.14 19.33 -6.00
CA ALA A 200 -11.51 19.19 -7.30
C ALA A 200 -11.40 20.58 -7.97
N ASN A 201 -10.24 20.86 -8.56
CA ASN A 201 -10.13 22.02 -9.43
C ASN A 201 -10.93 21.78 -10.73
N ARG A 202 -11.07 22.82 -11.55
CA ARG A 202 -11.87 22.76 -12.79
C ARG A 202 -11.45 21.61 -13.71
N GLU A 203 -10.15 21.42 -13.92
CA GLU A 203 -9.60 20.35 -14.78
C GLU A 203 -9.88 18.96 -14.22
N GLY A 204 -9.68 18.79 -12.92
CA GLY A 204 -9.98 17.54 -12.22
C GLY A 204 -11.46 17.19 -12.23
N LEU A 205 -12.33 18.22 -12.10
CA LEU A 205 -13.78 18.03 -12.20
C LEU A 205 -14.18 17.60 -13.61
N LEU A 206 -13.65 18.24 -14.66
CA LEU A 206 -13.94 17.87 -16.05
C LEU A 206 -13.50 16.43 -16.36
N ALA A 207 -12.31 16.04 -15.91
CA ALA A 207 -11.83 14.66 -16.09
C ALA A 207 -12.73 13.66 -15.36
N LEU A 208 -13.18 13.98 -14.14
CA LEU A 208 -14.07 13.12 -13.37
C LEU A 208 -15.45 12.98 -14.01
N GLU A 209 -16.03 14.07 -14.48
CA GLU A 209 -17.30 14.08 -15.18
C GLU A 209 -17.22 13.31 -16.52
N GLY A 210 -16.12 13.43 -17.25
CA GLY A 210 -15.86 12.63 -18.45
C GLY A 210 -15.86 11.12 -18.20
N TRP A 211 -15.32 10.68 -17.05
CA TRP A 211 -15.42 9.29 -16.62
C TRP A 211 -16.85 8.92 -16.20
N LEU A 212 -17.50 9.75 -15.38
CA LEU A 212 -18.84 9.50 -14.86
C LEU A 212 -19.91 9.45 -15.97
N ALA A 213 -19.69 10.12 -17.09
CA ALA A 213 -20.55 10.03 -18.28
C ALA A 213 -20.47 8.64 -18.97
N ARG A 214 -19.40 7.89 -18.76
CA ARG A 214 -19.20 6.55 -19.34
C ARG A 214 -19.54 5.44 -18.35
N ARG A 215 -19.32 5.70 -17.06
CA ARG A 215 -19.61 4.76 -15.98
C ARG A 215 -21.11 4.70 -15.71
N SER A 216 -21.61 3.51 -15.32
CA SER A 216 -22.98 3.36 -14.79
C SER A 216 -23.21 4.26 -13.55
N ILE A 217 -24.40 4.79 -13.40
CA ILE A 217 -24.85 5.55 -12.21
C ILE A 217 -25.08 4.66 -10.98
N ALA A 218 -25.00 3.33 -11.14
CA ALA A 218 -25.20 2.42 -10.04
C ALA A 218 -24.23 2.69 -8.87
N PRO A 219 -24.70 2.55 -7.61
CA PRO A 219 -23.83 2.66 -6.42
C PRO A 219 -22.66 1.70 -6.49
N GLY A 220 -21.58 2.05 -5.79
CA GLY A 220 -20.38 1.20 -5.72
C GLY A 220 -19.10 1.94 -6.04
N PRO A 221 -18.04 1.24 -6.47
CA PRO A 221 -16.72 1.81 -6.68
C PRO A 221 -16.73 2.98 -7.65
N LEU A 222 -16.04 4.08 -7.33
CA LEU A 222 -15.90 5.22 -8.23
C LEU A 222 -15.18 4.82 -9.53
N PHE A 223 -14.18 3.95 -9.43
CA PHE A 223 -13.42 3.45 -10.57
C PHE A 223 -13.59 1.95 -10.78
N ASN A 224 -13.83 1.59 -12.03
CA ASN A 224 -14.08 0.24 -12.50
C ASN A 224 -13.02 -0.19 -13.53
N PRO A 225 -12.68 -1.49 -13.63
CA PRO A 225 -11.90 -1.98 -14.75
C PRO A 225 -12.64 -1.84 -16.07
N VAL A 226 -11.87 -1.63 -17.13
CA VAL A 226 -12.33 -1.73 -18.50
C VAL A 226 -11.61 -2.92 -19.14
N ASN A 227 -12.33 -3.88 -19.67
CA ASN A 227 -11.75 -5.06 -20.29
C ASN A 227 -11.22 -4.75 -21.70
N LYS A 228 -10.56 -5.71 -22.34
CA LYS A 228 -9.97 -5.54 -23.69
C LYS A 228 -11.02 -5.19 -24.77
N GLY A 229 -12.26 -5.59 -24.58
CA GLY A 229 -13.39 -5.27 -25.47
C GLY A 229 -14.03 -3.92 -25.19
N GLY A 230 -13.47 -3.08 -24.32
CA GLY A 230 -14.00 -1.75 -23.98
C GLY A 230 -15.20 -1.77 -23.02
N ARG A 231 -15.59 -2.92 -22.46
CA ARG A 231 -16.70 -3.00 -21.50
C ARG A 231 -16.23 -2.65 -20.09
N ILE A 232 -17.01 -1.83 -19.38
CA ILE A 232 -16.80 -1.50 -17.98
C ILE A 232 -17.33 -2.66 -17.12
N GLU A 233 -16.50 -3.18 -16.23
CA GLU A 233 -16.84 -4.27 -15.33
C GLU A 233 -17.41 -3.74 -14.01
N ILE A 234 -18.44 -4.43 -13.45
CA ILE A 234 -19.08 -4.03 -12.19
C ILE A 234 -18.26 -4.56 -11.01
N ARG A 235 -17.04 -4.07 -10.86
CA ARG A 235 -16.16 -4.35 -9.71
C ARG A 235 -15.19 -3.21 -9.48
N ARG A 236 -14.57 -3.21 -8.32
CA ARG A 236 -13.58 -2.18 -7.92
C ARG A 236 -12.29 -2.33 -8.75
N LEU A 237 -11.76 -1.20 -9.21
CA LEU A 237 -10.43 -1.15 -9.81
C LEU A 237 -9.37 -1.42 -8.73
N SER A 238 -8.47 -2.37 -9.00
CA SER A 238 -7.40 -2.70 -8.04
C SER A 238 -6.29 -1.65 -8.05
N GLU A 239 -5.57 -1.55 -6.94
CA GLU A 239 -4.36 -0.71 -6.87
C GLU A 239 -3.32 -1.07 -7.94
N GLN A 240 -3.19 -2.37 -8.26
CA GLN A 240 -2.28 -2.81 -9.31
C GLN A 240 -2.73 -2.34 -10.70
N ALA A 241 -4.03 -2.31 -10.97
CA ALA A 241 -4.54 -1.80 -12.24
C ALA A 241 -4.28 -0.29 -12.41
N ILE A 242 -4.33 0.50 -11.32
CA ILE A 242 -3.95 1.92 -11.35
C ILE A 242 -2.45 2.08 -11.70
N TYR A 243 -1.59 1.24 -11.11
CA TYR A 243 -0.17 1.25 -11.43
C TYR A 243 0.08 0.92 -12.90
N VAL A 244 -0.58 -0.12 -13.43
CA VAL A 244 -0.48 -0.53 -14.84
C VAL A 244 -1.00 0.59 -15.77
N ALA A 245 -2.09 1.27 -15.41
CA ALA A 245 -2.61 2.40 -16.18
C ALA A 245 -1.58 3.54 -16.30
N CYS A 246 -0.91 3.91 -15.19
CA CYS A 246 0.15 4.93 -15.23
C CYS A 246 1.28 4.55 -16.18
N HIS A 247 1.76 3.30 -16.10
CA HIS A 247 2.83 2.81 -16.97
C HIS A 247 2.42 2.76 -18.45
N LYS A 248 1.20 2.27 -18.75
CA LYS A 248 0.64 2.22 -20.09
C LYS A 248 0.58 3.62 -20.72
N ARG A 249 -0.01 4.59 -20.02
CA ARG A 249 -0.14 5.98 -20.52
C ARG A 249 1.20 6.68 -20.66
N ALA A 250 2.16 6.40 -19.78
CA ALA A 250 3.52 6.91 -19.94
C ALA A 250 4.17 6.40 -21.22
N ALA A 251 4.06 5.09 -21.52
CA ALA A 251 4.57 4.51 -22.77
C ALA A 251 3.90 5.11 -24.02
N GLU A 252 2.55 5.27 -23.98
CA GLU A 252 1.78 5.90 -25.08
C GLU A 252 2.12 7.39 -25.27
N ALA A 253 2.59 8.06 -24.22
CA ALA A 253 3.06 9.44 -24.25
C ALA A 253 4.54 9.57 -24.64
N GLY A 254 5.27 8.47 -24.87
CA GLY A 254 6.70 8.47 -25.13
C GLY A 254 7.56 8.86 -23.91
N LEU A 255 7.02 8.71 -22.69
CA LEU A 255 7.68 9.08 -21.45
C LEU A 255 8.36 7.88 -20.78
N PRO A 256 9.40 8.11 -19.98
CA PRO A 256 9.88 7.10 -19.04
C PRO A 256 8.75 6.59 -18.15
N PRO A 257 8.84 5.36 -17.61
CA PRO A 257 7.79 4.79 -16.78
C PRO A 257 7.36 5.74 -15.65
N VAL A 258 6.07 6.00 -15.52
CA VAL A 258 5.47 6.88 -14.49
C VAL A 258 4.70 6.03 -13.49
N SER A 259 4.94 6.25 -12.21
CA SER A 259 4.21 5.61 -11.12
C SER A 259 3.14 6.54 -10.51
N PRO A 260 2.12 6.01 -9.81
CA PRO A 260 1.18 6.84 -9.06
C PRO A 260 1.85 7.76 -8.04
N GLU A 261 2.99 7.36 -7.48
CA GLU A 261 3.74 8.17 -6.53
C GLU A 261 4.46 9.33 -7.22
N ASP A 262 4.91 9.17 -8.47
CA ASP A 262 5.49 10.26 -9.27
C ASP A 262 4.45 11.36 -9.50
N LEU A 263 3.21 10.99 -9.88
CA LEU A 263 2.10 11.93 -10.03
C LEU A 263 1.79 12.67 -8.72
N ARG A 264 1.73 11.95 -7.61
CA ARG A 264 1.49 12.54 -6.29
C ARG A 264 2.58 13.52 -5.87
N ARG A 265 3.86 13.20 -6.14
CA ARG A 265 4.99 14.09 -5.85
C ARG A 265 5.01 15.34 -6.70
N SER A 266 4.53 15.26 -7.92
CA SER A 266 4.43 16.43 -8.81
C SER A 266 3.55 17.54 -8.23
N LEU A 267 2.46 17.18 -7.52
CA LEU A 267 1.64 18.15 -6.79
C LEU A 267 2.43 18.84 -5.67
N ILE A 268 3.22 18.06 -4.91
CA ILE A 268 4.00 18.61 -3.79
C ILE A 268 5.04 19.60 -4.32
N ALA A 269 5.73 19.25 -5.42
CA ALA A 269 6.70 20.10 -6.06
C ALA A 269 6.06 21.40 -6.62
N SER A 270 4.90 21.29 -7.26
CA SER A 270 4.18 22.48 -7.79
C SER A 270 3.75 23.45 -6.69
N LYS A 271 3.33 22.94 -5.53
CA LYS A 271 2.96 23.77 -4.36
C LYS A 271 4.17 24.47 -3.72
N SER A 272 5.35 23.87 -3.80
CA SER A 272 6.58 24.49 -3.26
C SER A 272 7.05 25.69 -4.08
N HIS A 273 6.58 25.81 -5.34
CA HIS A 273 6.88 26.96 -6.22
C HIS A 273 5.80 28.05 -6.18
N THR A 274 4.63 27.74 -5.59
CA THR A 274 3.52 28.71 -5.46
C THR A 274 3.22 28.87 -3.98
N ALA A 275 3.79 29.89 -3.35
CA ALA A 275 3.57 30.18 -1.95
C ALA A 275 2.10 30.57 -1.68
N ALA A 276 1.31 29.63 -1.19
CA ALA A 276 0.23 29.75 -0.20
C ALA A 276 -0.44 28.38 0.03
N PRO A 277 -0.41 27.79 1.23
CA PRO A 277 -1.14 26.57 1.50
C PRO A 277 -2.64 26.91 1.65
N ARG A 278 -3.49 26.37 0.78
CA ARG A 278 -4.92 26.32 1.08
C ARG A 278 -5.09 25.35 2.25
N ARG A 279 -5.54 25.90 3.37
CA ARG A 279 -5.79 25.20 4.64
C ARG A 279 -6.66 23.96 4.39
N ILE A 280 -6.15 22.80 4.77
CA ILE A 280 -6.94 21.57 4.91
C ILE A 280 -7.68 21.72 6.23
N GLU A 281 -8.98 21.99 6.19
CA GLU A 281 -9.79 22.05 7.40
C GLU A 281 -10.02 20.63 7.95
N PRO A 282 -9.76 20.38 9.25
CA PRO A 282 -10.15 19.14 9.88
C PRO A 282 -11.69 19.05 9.91
N ILE A 283 -12.21 17.84 9.69
CA ILE A 283 -13.64 17.56 9.83
C ILE A 283 -13.97 17.63 11.32
N VAL A 284 -14.63 18.72 11.72
CA VAL A 284 -15.29 18.76 13.04
C VAL A 284 -16.54 17.89 12.91
N ALA A 285 -16.66 16.86 13.74
CA ALA A 285 -17.88 16.06 13.82
C ALA A 285 -19.07 16.99 14.16
N PRO A 286 -20.25 16.79 13.55
CA PRO A 286 -21.42 17.58 13.90
C PRO A 286 -21.74 17.38 15.39
N PRO A 287 -22.17 18.44 16.09
CA PRO A 287 -22.56 18.33 17.49
C PRO A 287 -23.71 17.33 17.60
N GLN A 288 -23.54 16.34 18.49
CA GLN A 288 -24.62 15.44 18.85
C GLN A 288 -25.72 16.29 19.53
N GLY A 289 -26.88 16.37 18.91
CA GLY A 289 -28.05 17.03 19.50
C GLY A 289 -28.44 16.35 20.82
N PRO A 290 -29.12 17.08 21.72
CA PRO A 290 -29.49 16.55 23.03
C PRO A 290 -30.42 15.34 22.88
N ILE A 291 -30.07 14.24 23.57
CA ILE A 291 -30.89 13.05 23.70
C ILE A 291 -32.16 13.48 24.47
N ALA A 292 -33.32 13.45 23.82
CA ALA A 292 -34.59 13.68 24.45
C ALA A 292 -34.81 12.66 25.55
N ALA A 293 -35.03 13.12 26.78
CA ALA A 293 -35.40 12.28 27.89
C ALA A 293 -36.78 11.64 27.66
N PRO A 294 -37.01 10.39 28.10
CA PRO A 294 -38.31 9.78 28.03
C PRO A 294 -39.27 10.49 28.99
N LEU A 295 -40.42 10.89 28.49
CA LEU A 295 -41.55 11.35 29.30
C LEU A 295 -42.10 10.16 30.09
N ALA A 296 -42.25 10.37 31.41
CA ALA A 296 -42.92 9.47 32.35
C ALA A 296 -44.43 9.45 32.11
#